data_5a278dfdc06530f31fa45df65b624f7a
#
_entry.id   5a278dfdc06530f31fa45df65b624f7a
#
_cell.length_a   1.000
_cell.length_b   1.000
_cell.length_c   1.000
_cell.angle_alpha   90.00
_cell.angle_beta   90.00
_cell.angle_gamma   90.00
#
_symmetry.space_group_name_H-M   'P 1'
#
loop_
_entity.id
_entity.type
_entity.pdbx_description
1 polymer ?
#
loop_
_entity_poly.entity_id
_entity_poly.type
_entity_poly.pdbx_seq_one_letter_code
_entity_poly.pdbx_strand_id
1 'polypeptide(L)'
;AQKNLGPSGVTVVVIREDMLARANRGVPTMMRYETHAKNNSLYNTPPTFGIFVLHRVLEWIEQNGGAAGMHDRNEAKAHTLYEVIDEGYY
;
A
#
# COMPACT_ATOMS: atom_id res chain seq x y z
N ALA A 1 0.48 -1.06 -4.33
CA ALA A 1 -0.16 0.22 -4.00
C ALA A 1 -1.34 0.59 -4.92
N GLN A 2 -1.63 -0.25 -5.87
CA GLN A 2 -2.56 -0.01 -7.00
C GLN A 2 -4.01 0.36 -6.63
N LYS A 3 -4.42 0.23 -5.40
CA LYS A 3 -5.80 0.56 -4.93
C LYS A 3 -5.79 1.91 -4.20
N ASN A 4 -6.05 1.90 -2.93
CA ASN A 4 -6.22 3.10 -2.12
C ASN A 4 -4.94 3.93 -1.94
N LEU A 5 -3.77 3.33 -2.16
CA LEU A 5 -2.48 4.00 -1.95
C LEU A 5 -1.85 4.57 -3.23
N GLY A 6 -2.48 4.43 -4.39
CA GLY A 6 -1.98 5.03 -5.61
C GLY A 6 -1.81 4.07 -6.80
N PRO A 7 -0.93 4.39 -7.76
CA PRO A 7 -0.79 3.65 -8.99
C PRO A 7 -0.16 2.26 -8.81
N SER A 8 -0.30 1.40 -9.81
CA SER A 8 0.44 0.14 -9.91
C SER A 8 1.96 0.38 -10.03
N GLY A 9 2.76 -0.63 -9.74
CA GLY A 9 4.21 -0.60 -9.87
C GLY A 9 4.96 -0.27 -8.58
N VAL A 10 4.28 0.19 -7.52
CA VAL A 10 4.88 0.37 -6.19
C VAL A 10 4.41 -0.73 -5.27
N THR A 11 5.34 -1.42 -4.63
CA THR A 11 5.07 -2.42 -3.60
C THR A 11 5.54 -1.91 -2.25
N VAL A 12 4.62 -1.82 -1.30
CA VAL A 12 4.93 -1.48 0.10
C VAL A 12 5.00 -2.77 0.90
N VAL A 13 6.10 -2.98 1.60
CA VAL A 13 6.31 -4.15 2.46
C VAL A 13 6.56 -3.67 3.88
N VAL A 14 5.74 -4.14 4.81
CA VAL A 14 5.97 -3.96 6.25
C VAL A 14 6.38 -5.30 6.81
N ILE A 15 7.60 -5.39 7.32
CA ILE A 15 8.16 -6.65 7.81
C ILE A 15 8.85 -6.41 9.15
N ARG A 16 8.66 -7.33 10.08
CA ARG A 16 9.33 -7.32 11.37
C ARG A 16 10.79 -7.72 11.19
N GLU A 17 11.71 -7.06 11.89
CA GLU A 17 13.16 -7.19 11.69
C GLU A 17 13.65 -8.64 11.88
N ASP A 18 13.15 -9.35 12.89
CA ASP A 18 13.54 -10.74 13.13
C ASP A 18 13.14 -11.71 12.00
N MET A 19 12.16 -11.34 11.17
CA MET A 19 11.75 -12.11 10.01
C MET A 19 12.70 -11.97 8.82
N LEU A 20 13.46 -10.88 8.73
CA LEU A 20 14.46 -10.68 7.69
C LEU A 20 15.55 -11.77 7.73
N ALA A 21 15.96 -12.17 8.92
CA ALA A 21 16.99 -13.20 9.12
C ALA A 21 16.52 -14.62 8.81
N ARG A 22 15.21 -14.85 8.73
CA ARG A 22 14.61 -16.19 8.50
C ARG A 22 14.45 -16.52 7.02
N ALA A 23 14.84 -15.64 6.11
CA ALA A 23 14.70 -15.84 4.69
C ALA A 23 15.45 -17.11 4.22
N ASN A 24 14.80 -17.94 3.41
CA ASN A 24 15.41 -19.11 2.82
C ASN A 24 16.58 -18.67 1.92
N ARG A 25 17.80 -19.20 2.17
CA ARG A 25 19.01 -18.86 1.42
C ARG A 25 18.95 -19.31 -0.05
N GLY A 26 18.08 -20.25 -0.41
CA GLY A 26 17.86 -20.70 -1.78
C GLY A 26 17.05 -19.75 -2.66
N VAL A 27 16.50 -18.69 -2.10
CA VAL A 27 15.70 -17.70 -2.86
C VAL A 27 16.63 -16.76 -3.65
N PRO A 28 16.32 -16.43 -4.91
CA PRO A 28 17.08 -15.46 -5.70
C PRO A 28 17.22 -14.11 -4.98
N THR A 29 18.35 -13.42 -5.22
CA THR A 29 18.72 -12.19 -4.49
C THR A 29 17.60 -11.14 -4.48
N MET A 30 16.96 -10.89 -5.63
CA MET A 30 15.88 -9.89 -5.74
C MET A 30 14.60 -10.28 -4.99
N MET A 31 14.42 -11.54 -4.65
CA MET A 31 13.24 -12.03 -3.91
C MET A 31 13.48 -12.09 -2.40
N ARG A 32 14.66 -11.66 -1.93
CA ARG A 32 15.00 -11.61 -0.50
C ARG A 32 14.66 -10.23 0.05
N TYR A 33 13.81 -10.15 1.04
CA TYR A 33 13.52 -8.89 1.72
C TYR A 33 14.76 -8.25 2.36
N GLU A 34 15.69 -9.08 2.85
CA GLU A 34 16.97 -8.62 3.39
C GLU A 34 17.78 -7.79 2.37
N THR A 35 17.77 -8.18 1.10
CA THR A 35 18.45 -7.43 0.03
C THR A 35 17.90 -6.02 -0.08
N HIS A 36 16.60 -5.87 -0.07
CA HIS A 36 15.93 -4.57 -0.16
C HIS A 36 16.12 -3.75 1.11
N ALA A 37 16.01 -4.37 2.28
CA ALA A 37 16.20 -3.70 3.56
C ALA A 37 17.63 -3.13 3.71
N LYS A 38 18.66 -3.91 3.38
CA LYS A 38 20.07 -3.48 3.46
C LYS A 38 20.44 -2.38 2.47
N ASN A 39 19.69 -2.22 1.41
CA ASN A 39 19.95 -1.23 0.36
C ASN A 39 18.92 -0.08 0.37
N ASN A 40 18.23 0.15 1.48
CA ASN A 40 17.21 1.20 1.61
C ASN A 40 16.18 1.18 0.47
N SER A 41 15.77 0.00 0.03
CA SER A 41 14.87 -0.22 -1.12
C SER A 41 15.42 0.27 -2.48
N LEU A 42 16.71 0.55 -2.57
CA LEU A 42 17.38 1.07 -3.77
C LEU A 42 18.34 0.06 -4.43
N TYR A 43 18.14 -1.22 -4.19
CA TYR A 43 18.94 -2.27 -4.83
C TYR A 43 18.82 -2.28 -6.36
N ASN A 44 17.67 -1.89 -6.87
CA ASN A 44 17.40 -1.61 -8.28
C ASN A 44 16.82 -0.19 -8.42
N THR A 45 16.76 0.32 -9.64
CA THR A 45 16.12 1.62 -9.92
C THR A 45 14.66 1.59 -9.49
N PRO A 46 14.24 2.46 -8.56
CA PRO A 46 12.89 2.46 -8.05
C PRO A 46 11.91 3.13 -9.02
N PRO A 47 10.59 2.82 -8.94
CA PRO A 47 9.57 3.50 -9.72
C PRO A 47 9.30 4.90 -9.15
N THR A 48 10.18 5.85 -9.40
CA THR A 48 10.24 7.18 -8.77
C THR A 48 8.91 7.92 -8.84
N PHE A 49 8.26 7.95 -10.00
CA PHE A 49 6.97 8.63 -10.15
C PHE A 49 5.87 7.98 -9.28
N GLY A 50 5.82 6.65 -9.26
CA GLY A 50 4.85 5.92 -8.43
C GLY A 50 5.07 6.17 -6.93
N ILE A 51 6.32 6.24 -6.49
CA ILE A 51 6.68 6.57 -5.10
C ILE A 51 6.29 8.01 -4.77
N PHE A 52 6.51 8.96 -5.67
CA PHE A 52 6.08 10.34 -5.51
C PHE A 52 4.55 10.44 -5.34
N VAL A 53 3.78 9.76 -6.19
CA VAL A 53 2.31 9.75 -6.08
C VAL A 53 1.86 9.09 -4.77
N LEU A 54 2.48 7.95 -4.39
CA LEU A 54 2.20 7.30 -3.11
C LEU A 54 2.42 8.25 -1.92
N HIS A 55 3.52 9.00 -1.93
CA HIS A 55 3.81 9.99 -0.89
C HIS A 55 2.69 11.04 -0.80
N ARG A 56 2.26 11.60 -1.93
CA ARG A 56 1.15 12.58 -1.97
C ARG A 56 -0.17 12.00 -1.47
N VAL A 57 -0.45 10.75 -1.79
CA VAL A 57 -1.66 10.06 -1.29
C VAL A 57 -1.59 9.89 0.23
N LEU A 58 -0.44 9.52 0.78
CA LEU A 58 -0.26 9.37 2.21
C LEU A 58 -0.39 10.71 2.97
N GLU A 59 0.19 11.79 2.44
CA GLU A 59 -0.01 13.14 2.99
C GLU A 59 -1.50 13.52 2.98
N TRP A 60 -2.21 13.25 1.88
CA TRP A 60 -3.63 13.52 1.79
C TRP A 60 -4.45 12.69 2.79
N ILE A 61 -4.12 11.42 2.98
CA ILE A 61 -4.76 10.55 3.99
C ILE A 61 -4.57 11.14 5.38
N GLU A 62 -3.35 11.54 5.72
CA GLU A 62 -3.03 12.15 7.02
C GLU A 62 -3.84 13.43 7.25
N GLN A 63 -3.89 14.33 6.27
CA GLN A 63 -4.66 15.58 6.33
C GLN A 63 -6.17 15.35 6.44
N ASN A 64 -6.68 14.20 6.04
CA ASN A 64 -8.10 13.84 6.08
C ASN A 64 -8.45 12.87 7.24
N GLY A 65 -7.71 12.91 8.33
CA GLY A 65 -8.01 12.15 9.54
C GLY A 65 -7.38 10.75 9.60
N GLY A 66 -6.39 10.47 8.75
CA GLY A 66 -5.65 9.20 8.76
C GLY A 66 -6.53 8.00 8.41
N ALA A 67 -6.21 6.86 8.99
CA ALA A 67 -6.94 5.61 8.74
C ALA A 67 -8.41 5.68 9.20
N ALA A 68 -8.68 6.34 10.31
CA ALA A 68 -10.06 6.53 10.81
C ALA A 68 -10.90 7.39 9.86
N GLY A 69 -10.37 8.53 9.42
CA GLY A 69 -11.07 9.38 8.45
C GLY A 69 -11.31 8.68 7.10
N MET A 70 -10.39 7.80 6.67
CA MET A 70 -10.59 6.97 5.47
C MET A 70 -11.66 5.91 5.68
N HIS A 71 -11.74 5.30 6.87
CA HIS A 71 -12.81 4.37 7.24
C HIS A 71 -14.18 5.04 7.12
N ASP A 72 -14.39 6.17 7.78
CA ASP A 72 -15.66 6.89 7.76
C ASP A 72 -16.09 7.28 6.33
N ARG A 73 -15.15 7.75 5.51
CA ARG A 73 -15.43 8.06 4.09
C ARG A 73 -15.80 6.82 3.29
N ASN A 74 -15.16 5.69 3.55
CA ASN A 74 -15.44 4.43 2.85
C ASN A 74 -16.78 3.85 3.28
N GLU A 75 -17.14 3.94 4.55
CA GLU A 75 -18.47 3.57 5.05
C GLU A 75 -19.56 4.39 4.40
N ALA A 76 -19.41 5.72 4.35
CA ALA A 76 -20.38 6.60 3.70
C ALA A 76 -20.58 6.25 2.22
N LYS A 77 -19.48 5.96 1.48
CA LYS A 77 -19.58 5.54 0.08
C LYS A 77 -20.24 4.16 -0.09
N ALA A 78 -19.92 3.23 0.80
CA ALA A 78 -20.53 1.89 0.77
C ALA A 78 -22.03 1.97 1.07
N HIS A 79 -22.42 2.77 2.06
CA HIS A 79 -23.83 2.99 2.41
C HIS A 79 -24.62 3.47 1.21
N THR A 80 -24.14 4.51 0.52
CA THR A 80 -24.80 5.03 -0.69
C THR A 80 -25.02 3.95 -1.76
N LEU A 81 -24.04 3.07 -1.95
CA LEU A 81 -24.16 1.98 -2.92
C LEU A 81 -25.17 0.92 -2.45
N TYR A 82 -25.08 0.51 -1.19
CA TYR A 82 -25.96 -0.53 -0.64
C TYR A 82 -27.41 -0.06 -0.54
N GLU A 83 -27.70 1.19 -0.26
CA GLU A 83 -29.04 1.75 -0.31
C GLU A 83 -29.68 1.51 -1.68
N VAL A 84 -28.97 1.81 -2.77
CA VAL A 84 -29.49 1.61 -4.14
C VAL A 84 -29.71 0.12 -4.46
N ILE A 85 -28.85 -0.76 -3.95
CA ILE A 85 -29.01 -2.21 -4.13
C ILE A 85 -30.24 -2.72 -3.36
N ASP A 86 -30.41 -2.28 -2.14
CA ASP A 86 -31.51 -2.69 -1.25
C ASP A 86 -32.88 -2.16 -1.73
N GLU A 87 -32.91 -1.04 -2.44
CA GLU A 87 -34.11 -0.53 -3.14
C GLU A 87 -34.56 -1.45 -4.32
N GLY A 88 -33.80 -2.47 -4.64
CA GLY A 88 -34.18 -3.48 -5.66
C GLY A 88 -33.99 -3.02 -7.10
N TYR A 89 -33.07 -2.11 -7.34
CA TYR A 89 -32.76 -1.62 -8.68
C TYR A 89 -31.96 -2.65 -9.51
N TYR A 90 -31.36 -3.65 -8.86
CA TYR A 90 -30.60 -4.76 -9.45
C TYR A 90 -31.12 -6.11 -8.97
#